data_5cdbcf01c3dd62951ee162eca3e3dda8
#
_entry.id   5cdbcf01c3dd62951ee162eca3e3dda8
#
_cell.length_a   1.000
_cell.length_b   1.000
_cell.length_c   1.000
_cell.angle_alpha   90.00
_cell.angle_beta   90.00
_cell.angle_gamma   90.00
#
_symmetry.space_group_name_H-M   'P 1'
#
loop_
_entity.id
_entity.type
_entity.pdbx_description
1 polymer ?
#
loop_
_entity_poly.entity_id
_entity_poly.type
_entity_poly.pdbx_seq_one_letter_code
_entity_poly.pdbx_strand_id
1 'polypeptide(L)'
;MRRDGRPWHGGRVLVCDDNLLIADVVSEFLQECGFKPVGPVGRLESAMQMARERTLDGAILDINLAGRPCFPICAILSARRIPWVFLTGYSEAGIPAEYRGAPLIAKPFEPTEMKEILEHMLGLTHGWQAPVHLQPDLRH
;
A
#
# COMPACT_ATOMS: atom_id res chain seq x y z
N MET A 1 -1.48 -16.53 9.52
CA MET A 1 -2.70 -16.89 8.79
C MET A 1 -3.60 -15.69 8.61
N ARG A 2 -4.33 -15.65 7.52
CA ARG A 2 -5.30 -14.60 7.26
C ARG A 2 -6.48 -14.70 8.23
N ARG A 3 -7.24 -13.59 8.34
CA ARG A 3 -8.40 -13.55 9.27
C ARG A 3 -9.44 -14.61 8.96
N ASP A 4 -9.54 -15.02 7.70
CA ASP A 4 -10.49 -16.05 7.28
C ASP A 4 -9.95 -17.47 7.40
N GLY A 5 -8.79 -17.64 8.03
CA GLY A 5 -8.16 -18.93 8.23
C GLY A 5 -7.32 -19.42 7.06
N ARG A 6 -7.26 -18.67 5.97
CA ARG A 6 -6.46 -19.06 4.81
C ARG A 6 -5.00 -18.68 5.02
N PRO A 7 -4.05 -19.42 4.37
CA PRO A 7 -2.65 -19.02 4.45
C PRO A 7 -2.42 -17.68 3.75
N TRP A 8 -1.32 -17.02 4.10
CA TRP A 8 -0.97 -15.72 3.53
C TRP A 8 -0.61 -15.78 2.07
N HIS A 9 -0.20 -16.95 1.61
CA HIS A 9 0.11 -17.13 0.20
C HIS A 9 -1.11 -16.79 -0.64
N GLY A 10 -0.91 -15.98 -1.67
CA GLY A 10 -1.97 -15.56 -2.54
C GLY A 10 -2.70 -14.29 -2.13
N GLY A 11 -2.30 -13.62 -1.04
CA GLY A 11 -2.84 -12.30 -0.71
C GLY A 11 -2.63 -11.33 -1.87
N ARG A 12 -3.68 -10.63 -2.28
CA ARG A 12 -3.66 -9.79 -3.49
C ARG A 12 -3.43 -8.34 -3.10
N VAL A 13 -2.34 -7.78 -3.59
CA VAL A 13 -1.90 -6.42 -3.25
C VAL A 13 -1.83 -5.57 -4.51
N LEU A 14 -2.63 -4.51 -4.56
CA LEU A 14 -2.59 -3.55 -5.66
C LEU A 14 -1.31 -2.73 -5.57
N VAL A 15 -0.60 -2.60 -6.68
CA VAL A 15 0.63 -1.81 -6.76
C VAL A 15 0.40 -0.61 -7.67
N CYS A 16 0.48 0.59 -7.12
CA CYS A 16 0.29 1.84 -7.86
C CYS A 16 1.56 2.69 -7.75
N ASP A 17 2.25 2.87 -8.86
CA ASP A 17 3.44 3.71 -8.94
C ASP A 17 3.68 4.07 -10.41
N ASP A 18 3.86 5.36 -10.70
CA ASP A 18 4.11 5.81 -12.06
C ASP A 18 5.55 5.55 -12.51
N ASN A 19 6.45 5.23 -11.60
CA ASN A 19 7.79 4.79 -11.93
C ASN A 19 7.78 3.27 -12.12
N LEU A 20 7.83 2.83 -13.38
CA LEU A 20 7.72 1.42 -13.72
C LEU A 20 8.82 0.57 -13.10
N LEU A 21 10.00 1.11 -12.96
CA LEU A 21 11.12 0.37 -12.36
C LEU A 21 10.86 0.06 -10.91
N ILE A 22 10.38 1.05 -10.16
CA ILE A 22 10.02 0.87 -8.76
C ILE A 22 8.84 -0.08 -8.63
N ALA A 23 7.83 0.08 -9.48
CA ALA A 23 6.66 -0.80 -9.49
C ALA A 23 7.05 -2.26 -9.70
N ASP A 24 7.99 -2.52 -10.61
CA ASP A 24 8.48 -3.87 -10.88
C ASP A 24 9.23 -4.44 -9.67
N VAL A 25 10.07 -3.62 -9.03
CA VAL A 25 10.81 -4.05 -7.83
C VAL A 25 9.84 -4.41 -6.70
N VAL A 26 8.82 -3.57 -6.49
CA VAL A 26 7.80 -3.84 -5.48
C VAL A 26 7.03 -5.13 -5.81
N SER A 27 6.66 -5.31 -7.06
CA SER A 27 5.92 -6.50 -7.50
C SER A 27 6.74 -7.77 -7.29
N GLU A 28 8.03 -7.75 -7.64
CA GLU A 28 8.91 -8.90 -7.40
C GLU A 28 9.05 -9.20 -5.91
N PHE A 29 9.18 -8.14 -5.10
CA PHE A 29 9.27 -8.30 -3.65
C PHE A 29 8.01 -8.96 -3.09
N LEU A 30 6.83 -8.53 -3.54
CA LEU A 30 5.58 -9.15 -3.12
C LEU A 30 5.53 -10.63 -3.46
N GLN A 31 5.95 -11.00 -4.66
CA GLN A 31 5.99 -12.40 -5.08
C GLN A 31 6.94 -13.22 -4.21
N GLU A 32 8.09 -12.69 -3.89
CA GLU A 32 9.05 -13.35 -3.00
C GLU A 32 8.47 -13.57 -1.60
N CYS A 33 7.59 -12.68 -1.16
CA CYS A 33 6.92 -12.81 0.14
C CYS A 33 5.68 -13.69 0.10
N GLY A 34 5.32 -14.23 -1.06
CA GLY A 34 4.14 -15.09 -1.20
C GLY A 34 2.84 -14.35 -1.50
N PHE A 35 2.90 -13.06 -1.81
CA PHE A 35 1.74 -12.28 -2.20
C PHE A 35 1.59 -12.24 -3.71
N LYS A 36 0.40 -11.87 -4.17
CA LYS A 36 0.12 -11.69 -5.60
C LYS A 36 -0.03 -10.20 -5.90
N PRO A 37 0.91 -9.62 -6.65
CA PRO A 37 0.74 -8.22 -7.08
C PRO A 37 -0.40 -8.12 -8.09
N VAL A 38 -1.22 -7.08 -7.94
CA VAL A 38 -2.27 -6.71 -8.89
C VAL A 38 -1.81 -5.42 -9.55
N GLY A 39 -1.74 -5.41 -10.85
CA GLY A 39 -1.05 -4.39 -11.60
C GLY A 39 0.35 -4.86 -11.95
N PRO A 40 1.38 -4.02 -11.91
CA PRO A 40 1.38 -2.63 -11.44
C PRO A 40 0.64 -1.68 -12.36
N VAL A 41 0.17 -0.58 -11.79
CA VAL A 41 -0.54 0.45 -12.53
C VAL A 41 -0.01 1.82 -12.14
N GLY A 42 0.23 2.68 -13.14
CA GLY A 42 0.84 3.99 -12.92
C GLY A 42 -0.07 5.17 -13.19
N ARG A 43 -1.32 4.94 -13.58
CA ARG A 43 -2.27 6.00 -13.92
C ARG A 43 -3.42 5.99 -12.94
N LEU A 44 -3.83 7.18 -12.53
CA LEU A 44 -4.87 7.32 -11.50
C LEU A 44 -6.18 6.64 -11.91
N GLU A 45 -6.67 6.88 -13.13
CA GLU A 45 -7.94 6.33 -13.59
C GLU A 45 -7.92 4.81 -13.62
N SER A 46 -6.84 4.22 -14.14
CA SER A 46 -6.70 2.76 -14.19
C SER A 46 -6.62 2.17 -12.79
N ALA A 47 -5.90 2.85 -11.89
CA ALA A 47 -5.78 2.41 -10.51
C ALA A 47 -7.12 2.48 -9.78
N MET A 48 -7.92 3.52 -10.03
CA MET A 48 -9.25 3.64 -9.45
C MET A 48 -10.16 2.52 -9.92
N GLN A 49 -10.09 2.17 -11.21
CA GLN A 49 -10.88 1.07 -11.74
C GLN A 49 -10.49 -0.26 -11.09
N MET A 50 -9.20 -0.53 -10.98
CA MET A 50 -8.72 -1.75 -10.31
C MET A 50 -9.12 -1.78 -8.85
N ALA A 51 -9.05 -0.63 -8.16
CA ALA A 51 -9.44 -0.54 -6.76
C ALA A 51 -10.94 -0.84 -6.56
N ARG A 52 -11.77 -0.50 -7.54
CA ARG A 52 -13.21 -0.79 -7.49
C ARG A 52 -13.53 -2.23 -7.84
N GLU A 53 -12.84 -2.80 -8.81
CA GLU A 53 -13.27 -4.04 -9.45
C GLU A 53 -12.52 -5.29 -9.02
N ARG A 54 -11.26 -5.15 -8.61
CA ARG A 54 -10.44 -6.32 -8.31
C ARG A 54 -10.63 -6.82 -6.89
N THR A 55 -10.42 -8.10 -6.70
CA THR A 55 -10.32 -8.68 -5.36
C THR A 55 -8.96 -8.29 -4.78
N LEU A 56 -8.97 -7.56 -3.67
CA LEU A 56 -7.76 -7.04 -3.06
C LEU A 56 -7.77 -7.27 -1.56
N ASP A 57 -6.60 -7.62 -1.03
CA ASP A 57 -6.38 -7.73 0.42
C ASP A 57 -5.65 -6.50 0.95
N GLY A 58 -4.97 -5.78 0.08
CA GLY A 58 -4.26 -4.56 0.44
C GLY A 58 -3.77 -3.81 -0.78
N ALA A 59 -3.09 -2.69 -0.55
CA ALA A 59 -2.51 -1.90 -1.63
C ALA A 59 -1.24 -1.19 -1.19
N ILE A 60 -0.36 -0.94 -2.14
CA ILE A 60 0.82 -0.10 -1.98
C ILE A 60 0.66 1.05 -2.97
N LEU A 61 0.60 2.28 -2.47
CA LEU A 61 0.27 3.46 -3.25
C LEU A 61 1.38 4.49 -3.22
N ASP A 62 1.88 4.88 -4.40
CA ASP A 62 2.63 6.13 -4.51
C ASP A 62 1.63 7.28 -4.35
N ILE A 63 2.01 8.29 -3.58
CA ILE A 63 1.14 9.45 -3.36
C ILE A 63 0.94 10.23 -4.66
N ASN A 64 1.98 10.34 -5.47
CA ASN A 64 1.93 11.11 -6.71
C ASN A 64 1.97 10.15 -7.91
N LEU A 65 0.89 10.13 -8.68
CA LEU A 65 0.78 9.34 -9.90
C LEU A 65 0.79 10.28 -11.11
N ALA A 66 1.97 10.51 -11.66
CA ALA A 66 2.16 11.39 -12.83
C ALA A 66 1.56 12.78 -12.61
N GLY A 67 1.84 13.37 -11.46
CA GLY A 67 1.37 14.71 -11.10
C GLY A 67 0.00 14.75 -10.46
N ARG A 68 -0.66 13.62 -10.29
CA ARG A 68 -2.01 13.54 -9.71
C ARG A 68 -1.98 12.79 -8.39
N PRO A 69 -2.52 13.36 -7.30
CA PRO A 69 -2.52 12.68 -6.01
C PRO A 69 -3.33 11.39 -6.04
N CYS A 70 -2.90 10.39 -5.29
CA CYS A 70 -3.55 9.08 -5.25
C CYS A 70 -4.81 9.03 -4.38
N PHE A 71 -5.19 10.12 -3.73
CA PHE A 71 -6.25 10.11 -2.72
C PHE A 71 -7.62 9.64 -3.20
N PRO A 72 -8.01 9.83 -4.47
CA PRO A 72 -9.24 9.18 -4.95
C PRO A 72 -9.21 7.66 -4.87
N ILE A 73 -8.03 7.04 -5.00
CA ILE A 73 -7.87 5.60 -4.80
C ILE A 73 -8.12 5.25 -3.33
N CYS A 74 -7.57 6.07 -2.42
CA CYS A 74 -7.75 5.86 -0.98
C CYS A 74 -9.23 5.88 -0.59
N ALA A 75 -10.02 6.77 -1.17
CA ALA A 75 -11.45 6.84 -0.92
C ALA A 75 -12.16 5.53 -1.31
N ILE A 76 -11.79 4.97 -2.46
CA ILE A 76 -12.35 3.70 -2.93
C ILE A 76 -11.95 2.55 -2.00
N LEU A 77 -10.67 2.47 -1.66
CA LEU A 77 -10.17 1.41 -0.77
C LEU A 77 -10.79 1.51 0.61
N SER A 78 -10.93 2.73 1.13
CA SER A 78 -11.53 2.96 2.43
C SER A 78 -13.00 2.48 2.46
N ALA A 79 -13.77 2.80 1.40
CA ALA A 79 -15.15 2.35 1.30
C ALA A 79 -15.26 0.83 1.25
N ARG A 80 -14.26 0.15 0.68
CA ARG A 80 -14.21 -1.31 0.61
C ARG A 80 -13.51 -1.95 1.82
N ARG A 81 -13.03 -1.14 2.77
CA ARG A 81 -12.28 -1.60 3.94
C ARG A 81 -11.01 -2.36 3.57
N ILE A 82 -10.34 -1.91 2.52
CA ILE A 82 -9.07 -2.47 2.08
C ILE A 82 -7.94 -1.57 2.61
N PRO A 83 -7.02 -2.10 3.42
CA PRO A 83 -5.91 -1.30 3.94
C PRO A 83 -4.86 -1.04 2.88
N TRP A 84 -4.10 0.04 3.08
CA TRP A 84 -2.99 0.36 2.17
C TRP A 84 -1.82 0.95 2.94
N VAL A 85 -0.66 0.96 2.28
CA VAL A 85 0.53 1.67 2.72
C VAL A 85 0.93 2.66 1.63
N PHE A 86 1.34 3.86 2.04
CA PHE A 86 1.92 4.83 1.10
C PHE A 86 3.40 4.54 0.91
N LEU A 87 3.85 4.53 -0.33
CA LEU A 87 5.27 4.42 -0.68
C LEU A 87 5.63 5.63 -1.51
N THR A 88 6.46 6.54 -0.96
CA THR A 88 6.69 7.82 -1.61
C THR A 88 8.12 8.30 -1.44
N GLY A 89 8.60 9.07 -2.42
CA GLY A 89 9.88 9.79 -2.33
C GLY A 89 9.72 11.19 -1.74
N TYR A 90 8.50 11.58 -1.40
CA TYR A 90 8.19 12.91 -0.89
C TYR A 90 7.79 12.85 0.56
N SER A 91 7.68 14.02 1.19
CA SER A 91 7.19 14.09 2.57
C SER A 91 5.69 13.79 2.61
N GLU A 92 5.21 13.46 3.79
CA GLU A 92 3.79 13.21 4.03
C GLU A 92 2.95 14.49 4.06
N ALA A 93 3.58 15.64 3.85
CA ALA A 93 2.86 16.91 3.79
C ALA A 93 1.81 16.86 2.69
N GLY A 94 0.60 17.28 3.02
CA GLY A 94 -0.50 17.28 2.08
C GLY A 94 -1.37 16.04 2.09
N ILE A 95 -1.04 15.03 2.91
CA ILE A 95 -1.95 13.89 3.09
C ILE A 95 -3.17 14.37 3.89
N PRO A 96 -4.39 14.18 3.35
CA PRO A 96 -5.58 14.55 4.11
C PRO A 96 -5.65 13.81 5.45
N ALA A 97 -6.15 14.49 6.48
CA ALA A 97 -6.21 13.95 7.83
C ALA A 97 -6.90 12.59 7.89
N GLU A 98 -7.93 12.38 7.07
CA GLU A 98 -8.68 11.14 7.04
C GLU A 98 -7.86 9.93 6.59
N TYR A 99 -6.72 10.14 5.89
CA TYR A 99 -5.86 9.07 5.40
C TYR A 99 -4.55 8.94 6.17
N ARG A 100 -4.33 9.73 7.20
CA ARG A 100 -3.08 9.72 7.96
C ARG A 100 -2.92 8.50 8.86
N GLY A 101 -3.94 7.67 8.98
CA GLY A 101 -3.83 6.42 9.72
C GLY A 101 -3.08 5.33 8.98
N ALA A 102 -2.88 5.46 7.67
CA ALA A 102 -2.14 4.48 6.90
C ALA A 102 -0.63 4.66 7.09
N PRO A 103 0.15 3.56 7.13
CA PRO A 103 1.60 3.67 7.21
C PRO A 103 2.17 4.36 5.98
N LEU A 104 3.32 5.01 6.15
CA LEU A 104 4.03 5.68 5.06
C LEU A 104 5.46 5.20 5.06
N ILE A 105 5.93 4.71 3.91
CA ILE A 105 7.29 4.22 3.72
C ILE A 105 7.98 5.12 2.71
N ALA A 106 9.19 5.56 3.03
CA ALA A 106 10.00 6.35 2.12
C ALA A 106 10.66 5.46 1.07
N LYS A 107 10.81 5.99 -0.13
CA LYS A 107 11.61 5.36 -1.19
C LYS A 107 13.09 5.70 -1.03
N PRO A 108 13.99 4.76 -1.28
CA PRO A 108 13.76 3.35 -1.55
C PRO A 108 13.33 2.62 -0.28
N PHE A 109 12.44 1.64 -0.41
CA PHE A 109 11.97 0.91 0.76
C PHE A 109 13.02 -0.09 1.25
N GLU A 110 12.99 -0.34 2.55
CA GLU A 110 13.81 -1.37 3.17
C GLU A 110 12.97 -2.65 3.22
N PRO A 111 13.48 -3.78 2.66
CA PRO A 111 12.65 -4.99 2.51
C PRO A 111 12.05 -5.52 3.81
N THR A 112 12.81 -5.54 4.90
CA THR A 112 12.31 -6.05 6.19
C THR A 112 11.18 -5.19 6.72
N GLU A 113 11.33 -3.86 6.63
CA GLU A 113 10.28 -2.94 7.07
C GLU A 113 9.01 -3.08 6.24
N MET A 114 9.15 -3.19 4.93
CA MET A 114 8.01 -3.38 4.04
C MET A 114 7.29 -4.69 4.37
N LYS A 115 8.03 -5.77 4.57
CA LYS A 115 7.45 -7.06 4.90
C LYS A 115 6.67 -7.00 6.21
N GLU A 116 7.24 -6.39 7.23
CA GLU A 116 6.57 -6.25 8.52
C GLU A 116 5.28 -5.45 8.42
N ILE A 117 5.30 -4.35 7.66
CA ILE A 117 4.11 -3.52 7.46
C ILE A 117 3.04 -4.30 6.71
N LEU A 118 3.42 -5.02 5.65
CA LEU A 118 2.48 -5.83 4.89
C LEU A 118 1.85 -6.92 5.76
N GLU A 119 2.66 -7.61 6.55
CA GLU A 119 2.16 -8.65 7.44
C GLU A 119 1.20 -8.08 8.47
N HIS A 120 1.50 -6.93 9.05
CA HIS A 120 0.62 -6.26 9.99
C HIS A 120 -0.66 -5.79 9.30
N MET A 121 -0.53 -5.13 8.16
CA MET A 121 -1.66 -4.59 7.40
C MET A 121 -2.64 -5.69 7.01
N LEU A 122 -2.12 -6.86 6.66
CA LEU A 122 -2.94 -8.00 6.25
C LEU A 122 -3.38 -8.87 7.44
N GLY A 123 -3.05 -8.47 8.67
CA GLY A 123 -3.52 -9.13 9.88
C GLY A 123 -2.68 -10.31 10.35
N LEU A 124 -1.45 -10.44 9.85
CA LEU A 124 -0.57 -11.55 10.22
C LEU A 124 -0.01 -11.44 11.63
N THR A 125 0.28 -10.23 12.07
CA THR A 125 1.00 -9.98 13.32
C THR A 125 0.13 -9.14 14.24
N HIS A 126 -0.15 -9.67 15.44
CA HIS A 126 -0.90 -8.93 16.44
C HIS A 126 0.04 -8.03 17.25
N GLY A 127 -0.41 -6.81 17.52
CA GLY A 127 0.29 -5.91 18.40
C GLY A 127 1.51 -5.21 17.80
N TRP A 128 1.83 -5.48 16.54
CA TRP A 128 2.92 -4.78 15.87
C TRP A 128 2.52 -3.33 15.58
N GLN A 129 3.44 -2.43 15.78
CA GLN A 129 3.26 -1.03 15.42
C GLN A 129 4.42 -0.60 14.55
N ALA A 130 4.13 0.20 13.52
CA ALA A 130 5.16 0.75 12.67
C ALA A 130 6.11 1.62 13.51
N PRO A 131 7.44 1.59 13.23
CA PRO A 131 8.36 2.54 13.84
C PRO A 131 7.89 3.98 13.62
N VAL A 132 8.24 4.87 14.52
CA VAL A 132 7.76 6.26 14.48
C VAL A 132 8.05 6.91 13.14
N HIS A 133 9.21 6.63 12.53
CA HIS A 133 9.59 7.23 11.25
C HIS A 133 8.78 6.72 10.06
N LEU A 134 8.02 5.63 10.24
CA LEU A 134 7.15 5.08 9.20
C LEU A 134 5.69 5.44 9.41
N GLN A 135 5.36 6.11 10.51
CA GLN A 135 3.99 6.53 10.79
C GLN A 135 3.73 7.91 10.19
N PRO A 136 2.52 8.14 9.65
CA PRO A 136 2.15 9.49 9.25
C PRO A 136 2.12 10.42 10.46
N ASP A 137 2.33 11.72 10.21
CA ASP A 137 2.23 12.72 11.27
C ASP A 137 0.76 12.89 11.67
N LEU A 138 0.45 12.53 12.90
CA LEU A 138 -0.91 12.60 13.43
C LEU A 138 -1.16 13.88 14.24
N ARG A 139 -0.17 14.76 14.35
CA ARG A 139 -0.31 16.03 15.06
C ARG A 139 -1.02 17.03 14.17
N HIS A 140 -1.95 17.71 14.75
CA HIS A 140 -2.76 18.69 14.03
C HIS A 140 -2.75 20.03 14.71
#